data_4491ebd7780ab780a11e8c3664024922
#
_entry.id   4491ebd7780ab780a11e8c3664024922
#
_cell.length_a   1.000
_cell.length_b   1.000
_cell.length_c   1.000
_cell.angle_alpha   90.00
_cell.angle_beta   90.00
_cell.angle_gamma   90.00
#
_symmetry.space_group_name_H-M   'P 1'
#
loop_
_entity.id
_entity.type
_entity.pdbx_description
1 polymer ?
#
loop_
_entity_poly.entity_id
_entity_poly.type
_entity_poly.pdbx_seq_one_letter_code
_entity_poly.pdbx_strand_id
1 'polypeptide(L)'
;MRDFRYYTPTRVIFGKKTEERVAELIQEFGGKKILIHYGGGSIVRSGLLERVSRILDEAGISYITLGGAVPNPRLSLVYEGIELCKKEQVDFILAIGGGSAIDSAKAIGYGVANGGDVWDFYDRKRKVAGCLKVGVILTIAATGSEMSDSSVITKEEGWIKRGCNSDFGRPVFAILNPELTMTLPDYQTSCGCTDIMMHTMERYFVQGGSMEITDEIAEGLLRTVIRNARILGHDSQNYEARAEVMWAGSLSHNGLTGCGSGGGDWACHKLEHEIGGMFDVAHGAGLAAIWGSWARYVYRDCLPRFSQFALRVWNVADVNVYSRAEGKRKGLTEEEIALEGIRRTEAFFREINMPTNLRELGIHPTEEQLTEMAHKCAIGVGGCIGSAKKLGEEDFLAIYRASM
;
A
#
# COMPACT_ATOMS: atom_id res chain seq x y z
N MET A 1 -13.26 3.47 -21.40
CA MET A 1 -11.87 3.43 -20.91
C MET A 1 -11.23 4.76 -21.21
N ARG A 2 -10.61 5.44 -20.23
CA ARG A 2 -9.85 6.70 -20.44
C ARG A 2 -8.46 6.35 -20.96
N ASP A 3 -7.79 7.33 -21.58
CA ASP A 3 -6.39 7.18 -21.99
C ASP A 3 -5.50 6.97 -20.78
N PHE A 4 -4.49 6.10 -20.92
CA PHE A 4 -3.53 5.81 -19.85
C PHE A 4 -2.15 5.47 -20.41
N ARG A 5 -1.15 5.61 -19.55
CA ARG A 5 0.21 5.10 -19.75
C ARG A 5 0.45 4.03 -18.68
N TYR A 6 0.90 2.87 -19.11
CA TYR A 6 1.34 1.79 -18.21
C TYR A 6 2.85 1.58 -18.34
N TYR A 7 3.54 1.63 -17.20
CA TYR A 7 4.99 1.46 -17.14
C TYR A 7 5.36 0.76 -15.84
N THR A 8 5.93 -0.44 -15.95
CA THR A 8 6.36 -1.26 -14.81
C THR A 8 7.65 -2.00 -15.16
N PRO A 9 8.82 -1.31 -15.06
CA PRO A 9 10.11 -1.84 -15.52
C PRO A 9 10.73 -2.83 -14.54
N THR A 10 10.21 -3.01 -13.35
CA THR A 10 10.80 -3.84 -12.30
C THR A 10 10.88 -5.29 -12.74
N ARG A 11 12.08 -5.87 -12.72
CA ARG A 11 12.26 -7.31 -12.90
C ARG A 11 11.86 -8.05 -11.65
N VAL A 12 10.91 -8.96 -11.75
CA VAL A 12 10.46 -9.79 -10.63
C VAL A 12 11.12 -11.16 -10.68
N ILE A 13 11.67 -11.59 -9.55
CA ILE A 13 12.19 -12.94 -9.33
C ILE A 13 11.36 -13.57 -8.22
N PHE A 14 10.46 -14.48 -8.58
CA PHE A 14 9.47 -15.06 -7.68
C PHE A 14 9.75 -16.54 -7.40
N GLY A 15 9.64 -16.94 -6.14
CA GLY A 15 9.71 -18.34 -5.72
C GLY A 15 10.63 -18.56 -4.52
N LYS A 16 10.73 -19.84 -4.11
CA LYS A 16 11.55 -20.26 -2.97
C LYS A 16 13.01 -19.96 -3.20
N LYS A 17 13.70 -19.49 -2.16
CA LYS A 17 15.15 -19.22 -2.14
C LYS A 17 15.62 -18.22 -3.19
N THR A 18 14.74 -17.42 -3.75
CA THR A 18 15.12 -16.46 -4.81
C THR A 18 16.04 -15.35 -4.29
N GLU A 19 16.13 -15.12 -2.99
CA GLU A 19 17.11 -14.23 -2.37
C GLU A 19 18.58 -14.66 -2.61
N GLU A 20 18.81 -15.94 -2.92
CA GLU A 20 20.14 -16.44 -3.27
C GLU A 20 20.68 -15.81 -4.57
N ARG A 21 19.80 -15.25 -5.43
CA ARG A 21 20.18 -14.58 -6.68
C ARG A 21 20.54 -13.09 -6.51
N VAL A 22 20.59 -12.58 -5.31
CA VAL A 22 20.75 -11.13 -5.06
C VAL A 22 22.05 -10.57 -5.64
N ALA A 23 23.18 -11.30 -5.52
CA ALA A 23 24.46 -10.85 -6.05
C ALA A 23 24.45 -10.78 -7.59
N GLU A 24 23.91 -11.80 -8.26
CA GLU A 24 23.73 -11.84 -9.71
C GLU A 24 22.95 -10.60 -10.21
N LEU A 25 21.83 -10.31 -9.56
CA LEU A 25 20.98 -9.17 -9.93
C LEU A 25 21.67 -7.82 -9.69
N ILE A 26 22.36 -7.65 -8.55
CA ILE A 26 23.12 -6.43 -8.28
C ILE A 26 24.19 -6.21 -9.35
N GLN A 27 24.95 -7.24 -9.71
CA GLN A 27 25.99 -7.18 -10.77
C GLN A 27 25.37 -6.85 -12.13
N GLU A 28 24.24 -7.48 -12.49
CA GLU A 28 23.52 -7.23 -13.74
C GLU A 28 23.08 -5.77 -13.86
N PHE A 29 22.60 -5.20 -12.75
CA PHE A 29 22.21 -3.79 -12.70
C PHE A 29 23.37 -2.84 -12.40
N GLY A 30 24.61 -3.34 -12.30
CA GLY A 30 25.85 -2.56 -12.23
C GLY A 30 26.16 -1.96 -10.87
N GLY A 31 25.59 -2.51 -9.77
CA GLY A 31 25.91 -2.10 -8.40
C GLY A 31 27.31 -2.54 -7.99
N LYS A 32 28.11 -1.64 -7.41
CA LYS A 32 29.49 -1.88 -6.96
C LYS A 32 29.68 -1.66 -5.46
N LYS A 33 29.10 -0.60 -4.93
CA LYS A 33 29.10 -0.27 -3.50
C LYS A 33 27.65 -0.13 -3.03
N ILE A 34 27.20 -1.06 -2.19
CA ILE A 34 25.79 -1.24 -1.85
C ILE A 34 25.49 -0.67 -0.47
N LEU A 35 24.37 0.07 -0.33
CA LEU A 35 23.70 0.26 0.95
C LEU A 35 22.67 -0.85 1.13
N ILE A 36 22.84 -1.74 2.09
CA ILE A 36 21.78 -2.62 2.57
C ILE A 36 20.93 -1.83 3.56
N HIS A 37 19.72 -1.43 3.15
CA HIS A 37 18.77 -0.69 3.98
C HIS A 37 17.63 -1.58 4.44
N TYR A 38 17.31 -1.57 5.74
CA TYR A 38 16.35 -2.52 6.29
C TYR A 38 15.58 -1.97 7.49
N GLY A 39 14.50 -2.67 7.87
CA GLY A 39 13.66 -2.35 9.02
C GLY A 39 14.29 -2.66 10.36
N GLY A 40 13.45 -3.04 11.31
CA GLY A 40 13.87 -3.44 12.65
C GLY A 40 14.55 -4.83 12.68
N GLY A 41 14.67 -5.40 13.87
CA GLY A 41 15.46 -6.60 14.10
C GLY A 41 14.96 -7.91 13.47
N SER A 42 13.84 -7.97 12.74
CA SER A 42 13.29 -9.22 12.19
C SER A 42 14.22 -9.92 11.21
N ILE A 43 14.82 -9.19 10.27
CA ILE A 43 15.73 -9.76 9.28
C ILE A 43 17.07 -10.20 9.90
N VAL A 44 17.48 -9.59 11.03
CA VAL A 44 18.64 -10.01 11.80
C VAL A 44 18.30 -11.31 12.54
N ARG A 45 17.18 -11.35 13.25
CA ARG A 45 16.74 -12.53 14.00
C ARG A 45 16.47 -13.76 13.12
N SER A 46 15.97 -13.55 11.90
CA SER A 46 15.74 -14.65 10.94
C SER A 46 17.00 -15.12 10.21
N GLY A 47 18.15 -14.47 10.45
CA GLY A 47 19.40 -14.74 9.73
C GLY A 47 19.40 -14.31 8.26
N LEU A 48 18.37 -13.59 7.79
CA LEU A 48 18.31 -13.16 6.39
C LEU A 48 19.41 -12.16 6.06
N LEU A 49 19.67 -11.20 6.96
CA LEU A 49 20.76 -10.23 6.75
C LEU A 49 22.10 -10.93 6.63
N GLU A 50 22.41 -11.90 7.50
CA GLU A 50 23.64 -12.68 7.47
C GLU A 50 23.79 -13.49 6.16
N ARG A 51 22.68 -14.15 5.71
CA ARG A 51 22.68 -14.88 4.43
C ARG A 51 22.97 -13.97 3.25
N VAL A 52 22.31 -12.83 3.18
CA VAL A 52 22.51 -11.84 2.10
C VAL A 52 23.93 -11.29 2.14
N SER A 53 24.43 -10.90 3.32
CA SER A 53 25.81 -10.41 3.50
C SER A 53 26.83 -11.41 3.00
N ARG A 54 26.71 -12.69 3.41
CA ARG A 54 27.60 -13.75 2.94
C ARG A 54 27.58 -13.92 1.42
N ILE A 55 26.42 -13.87 0.78
CA ILE A 55 26.31 -13.96 -0.69
C ILE A 55 27.03 -12.79 -1.38
N LEU A 56 26.94 -11.58 -0.81
CA LEU A 56 27.64 -10.41 -1.33
C LEU A 56 29.17 -10.53 -1.12
N ASP A 57 29.60 -11.01 0.05
CA ASP A 57 31.02 -11.26 0.35
C ASP A 57 31.62 -12.28 -0.61
N GLU A 58 30.95 -13.41 -0.85
CA GLU A 58 31.35 -14.45 -1.79
C GLU A 58 31.43 -13.94 -3.23
N ALA A 59 30.60 -12.98 -3.60
CA ALA A 59 30.59 -12.33 -4.91
C ALA A 59 31.59 -11.15 -5.03
N GLY A 60 32.28 -10.78 -3.93
CA GLY A 60 33.20 -9.65 -3.90
C GLY A 60 32.51 -8.28 -4.01
N ILE A 61 31.22 -8.18 -3.65
CA ILE A 61 30.44 -6.94 -3.70
C ILE A 61 30.59 -6.20 -2.37
N SER A 62 31.11 -4.99 -2.42
CA SER A 62 31.28 -4.14 -1.23
C SER A 62 29.95 -3.56 -0.75
N TYR A 63 29.68 -3.59 0.56
CA TYR A 63 28.44 -3.04 1.12
C TYR A 63 28.66 -2.37 2.47
N ILE A 64 27.70 -1.55 2.85
CA ILE A 64 27.47 -1.00 4.19
C ILE A 64 26.02 -1.23 4.56
N THR A 65 25.67 -1.07 5.83
CA THR A 65 24.34 -1.34 6.33
C THR A 65 23.73 -0.14 7.05
N LEU A 66 22.43 0.09 6.88
CA LEU A 66 21.62 1.04 7.63
C LEU A 66 20.29 0.41 7.98
N GLY A 67 20.12 0.03 9.24
CA GLY A 67 18.86 -0.49 9.79
C GLY A 67 18.00 0.62 10.37
N GLY A 68 16.83 0.23 10.92
CA GLY A 68 16.00 1.12 11.72
C GLY A 68 14.79 1.72 10.99
N ALA A 69 14.47 1.29 9.77
CA ALA A 69 13.21 1.69 9.14
C ALA A 69 12.03 1.11 9.96
N VAL A 70 11.18 1.99 10.46
CA VAL A 70 9.98 1.67 11.25
C VAL A 70 8.71 1.86 10.41
N PRO A 71 7.55 1.31 10.81
CA PRO A 71 6.28 1.71 10.23
C PRO A 71 6.14 3.25 10.21
N ASN A 72 5.53 3.80 9.15
CA ASN A 72 5.53 5.24 8.89
C ASN A 72 6.96 5.82 8.84
N PRO A 73 7.78 5.47 7.82
CA PRO A 73 9.22 5.67 7.83
C PRO A 73 9.61 7.14 8.04
N ARG A 74 10.61 7.37 8.86
CA ARG A 74 11.00 8.70 9.38
C ARG A 74 11.96 9.43 8.44
N LEU A 75 11.76 10.72 8.29
CA LEU A 75 12.62 11.58 7.47
C LEU A 75 14.04 11.70 8.03
N SER A 76 14.19 11.67 9.36
CA SER A 76 15.50 11.67 10.01
C SER A 76 16.40 10.53 9.56
N LEU A 77 15.86 9.30 9.46
CA LEU A 77 16.61 8.14 8.95
C LEU A 77 16.95 8.28 7.47
N VAL A 78 16.10 8.93 6.70
CA VAL A 78 16.39 9.22 5.27
C VAL A 78 17.57 10.17 5.15
N TYR A 79 17.64 11.22 5.96
CA TYR A 79 18.79 12.12 5.97
C TYR A 79 20.08 11.41 6.37
N GLU A 80 20.06 10.57 7.40
CA GLU A 80 21.20 9.74 7.79
C GLU A 80 21.67 8.86 6.62
N GLY A 81 20.73 8.20 5.94
CA GLY A 81 21.04 7.36 4.78
C GLY A 81 21.64 8.14 3.61
N ILE A 82 21.15 9.35 3.33
CA ILE A 82 21.71 10.23 2.29
C ILE A 82 23.16 10.59 2.58
N GLU A 83 23.45 11.04 3.80
CA GLU A 83 24.81 11.42 4.20
C GLU A 83 25.75 10.20 4.21
N LEU A 84 25.27 9.06 4.69
CA LEU A 84 26.04 7.82 4.67
C LEU A 84 26.38 7.39 3.23
N CYS A 85 25.39 7.42 2.30
CA CYS A 85 25.61 7.07 0.90
C CYS A 85 26.63 8.01 0.23
N LYS A 86 26.55 9.32 0.49
CA LYS A 86 27.51 10.29 -0.06
C LYS A 86 28.92 10.06 0.46
N LYS A 87 29.07 9.89 1.78
CA LYS A 87 30.36 9.64 2.43
C LYS A 87 31.06 8.38 1.89
N GLU A 88 30.28 7.31 1.75
CA GLU A 88 30.80 5.98 1.36
C GLU A 88 30.76 5.76 -0.16
N GLN A 89 30.30 6.73 -0.94
CA GLN A 89 30.20 6.65 -2.41
C GLN A 89 29.33 5.46 -2.88
N VAL A 90 28.19 5.26 -2.24
CA VAL A 90 27.21 4.22 -2.58
C VAL A 90 26.61 4.50 -3.96
N ASP A 91 26.52 3.48 -4.81
CA ASP A 91 25.94 3.57 -6.15
C ASP A 91 24.66 2.72 -6.35
N PHE A 92 24.32 1.90 -5.35
CA PHE A 92 23.13 1.04 -5.38
C PHE A 92 22.56 0.85 -3.98
N ILE A 93 21.23 0.78 -3.84
CA ILE A 93 20.56 0.52 -2.58
C ILE A 93 19.81 -0.82 -2.66
N LEU A 94 20.07 -1.74 -1.73
CA LEU A 94 19.31 -2.96 -1.54
C LEU A 94 18.39 -2.78 -0.33
N ALA A 95 17.09 -2.66 -0.59
CA ALA A 95 16.08 -2.63 0.47
C ALA A 95 15.66 -4.05 0.85
N ILE A 96 15.80 -4.42 2.13
CA ILE A 96 15.34 -5.71 2.67
C ILE A 96 14.25 -5.44 3.70
N GLY A 97 12.98 -5.70 3.34
CA GLY A 97 11.86 -5.42 4.24
C GLY A 97 10.53 -5.32 3.52
N GLY A 98 9.60 -4.62 4.17
CA GLY A 98 8.33 -4.20 3.62
C GLY A 98 8.36 -2.76 3.10
N GLY A 99 7.19 -2.19 2.87
CA GLY A 99 7.02 -0.85 2.30
C GLY A 99 7.86 0.24 2.97
N SER A 100 7.93 0.25 4.30
CA SER A 100 8.70 1.28 5.03
C SER A 100 10.19 1.29 4.68
N ALA A 101 10.82 0.12 4.59
CA ALA A 101 12.23 0.01 4.19
C ALA A 101 12.42 0.40 2.70
N ILE A 102 11.47 0.00 1.85
CA ILE A 102 11.54 0.29 0.40
C ILE A 102 11.31 1.79 0.15
N ASP A 103 10.31 2.40 0.79
CA ASP A 103 10.01 3.83 0.66
C ASP A 103 11.15 4.71 1.15
N SER A 104 11.74 4.34 2.30
CA SER A 104 12.93 4.99 2.85
C SER A 104 14.13 4.85 1.89
N ALA A 105 14.36 3.67 1.31
CA ALA A 105 15.42 3.43 0.33
C ALA A 105 15.25 4.30 -0.93
N LYS A 106 14.03 4.42 -1.45
CA LYS A 106 13.72 5.32 -2.57
C LYS A 106 13.99 6.78 -2.21
N ALA A 107 13.57 7.23 -1.02
CA ALA A 107 13.82 8.58 -0.54
C ALA A 107 15.33 8.88 -0.41
N ILE A 108 16.11 7.95 0.13
CA ILE A 108 17.57 8.04 0.18
C ILE A 108 18.12 8.17 -1.25
N GLY A 109 17.67 7.30 -2.17
CA GLY A 109 18.06 7.35 -3.57
C GLY A 109 17.75 8.68 -4.26
N TYR A 110 16.60 9.29 -3.97
CA TYR A 110 16.26 10.63 -4.46
C TYR A 110 17.21 11.71 -3.90
N GLY A 111 17.45 11.70 -2.59
CA GLY A 111 18.30 12.69 -1.95
C GLY A 111 19.75 12.66 -2.42
N VAL A 112 20.30 11.46 -2.68
CA VAL A 112 21.67 11.31 -3.21
C VAL A 112 21.73 11.79 -4.66
N ALA A 113 20.78 11.42 -5.50
CA ALA A 113 20.84 11.72 -6.94
C ALA A 113 20.54 13.19 -7.28
N ASN A 114 19.77 13.91 -6.45
CA ASN A 114 19.29 15.25 -6.81
C ASN A 114 19.90 16.37 -5.96
N GLY A 115 20.53 16.08 -4.84
CA GLY A 115 21.00 17.08 -3.87
C GLY A 115 19.87 17.95 -3.28
N GLY A 116 20.21 18.91 -2.41
CA GLY A 116 19.23 19.73 -1.70
C GLY A 116 18.44 18.96 -0.66
N ASP A 117 17.34 19.54 -0.17
CA ASP A 117 16.48 18.88 0.79
C ASP A 117 15.55 17.87 0.09
N VAL A 118 15.61 16.60 0.51
CA VAL A 118 14.76 15.53 -0.03
C VAL A 118 13.28 15.74 0.29
N TRP A 119 12.97 16.43 1.41
CA TRP A 119 11.59 16.72 1.78
C TRP A 119 10.88 17.62 0.75
N ASP A 120 11.61 18.44 0.00
CA ASP A 120 11.04 19.29 -1.05
C ASP A 120 10.29 18.50 -2.14
N PHE A 121 10.64 17.22 -2.35
CA PHE A 121 9.90 16.33 -3.26
C PHE A 121 8.54 15.94 -2.69
N TYR A 122 8.46 15.68 -1.39
CA TYR A 122 7.23 15.32 -0.67
C TYR A 122 6.32 16.51 -0.45
N ASP A 123 6.90 17.70 -0.28
CA ASP A 123 6.20 19.00 -0.22
C ASP A 123 5.83 19.55 -1.60
N ARG A 124 6.13 18.82 -2.69
CA ARG A 124 5.86 19.24 -4.08
C ARG A 124 6.55 20.55 -4.50
N LYS A 125 7.57 20.99 -3.79
CA LYS A 125 8.37 22.18 -4.13
C LYS A 125 9.33 21.91 -5.28
N ARG A 126 9.75 20.64 -5.44
CA ARG A 126 10.67 20.18 -6.49
C ARG A 126 10.17 18.86 -7.08
N LYS A 127 10.60 18.57 -8.32
CA LYS A 127 10.39 17.27 -8.97
C LYS A 127 11.64 16.42 -8.89
N VAL A 128 11.48 15.12 -8.69
CA VAL A 128 12.57 14.14 -8.75
C VAL A 128 13.07 14.06 -10.19
N ALA A 129 14.38 14.20 -10.39
CA ALA A 129 15.05 14.10 -11.69
C ALA A 129 15.98 12.87 -11.82
N GLY A 130 16.15 12.09 -10.73
CA GLY A 130 16.95 10.88 -10.71
C GLY A 130 16.80 10.14 -9.38
N CYS A 131 17.30 8.91 -9.34
CA CYS A 131 17.35 8.07 -8.14
C CYS A 131 18.55 7.12 -8.25
N LEU A 132 19.21 6.82 -7.14
CA LEU A 132 20.06 5.61 -7.12
C LEU A 132 19.22 4.39 -7.45
N LYS A 133 19.79 3.41 -8.12
CA LYS A 133 19.08 2.16 -8.39
C LYS A 133 18.73 1.47 -7.08
N VAL A 134 17.48 1.04 -6.95
CA VAL A 134 16.96 0.31 -5.79
C VAL A 134 16.62 -1.11 -6.21
N GLY A 135 17.21 -2.12 -5.55
CA GLY A 135 16.78 -3.51 -5.61
C GLY A 135 16.04 -3.85 -4.31
N VAL A 136 15.14 -4.81 -4.36
CA VAL A 136 14.30 -5.19 -3.22
C VAL A 136 14.36 -6.69 -2.95
N ILE A 137 14.47 -7.06 -1.65
CA ILE A 137 14.08 -8.37 -1.12
C ILE A 137 12.86 -8.14 -0.23
N LEU A 138 11.68 -8.56 -0.68
CA LEU A 138 10.43 -8.32 0.02
C LEU A 138 10.23 -9.32 1.16
N THR A 139 9.87 -8.81 2.35
CA THR A 139 9.58 -9.66 3.52
C THR A 139 8.18 -9.45 4.08
N ILE A 140 7.41 -8.49 3.55
CA ILE A 140 6.02 -8.21 3.93
C ILE A 140 5.24 -7.86 2.66
N ALA A 141 4.24 -8.65 2.32
CA ALA A 141 3.32 -8.35 1.24
C ALA A 141 2.24 -7.36 1.74
N ALA A 142 2.23 -6.14 1.23
CA ALA A 142 1.28 -5.08 1.59
C ALA A 142 1.26 -3.97 0.53
N THR A 143 2.17 -2.99 0.67
CA THR A 143 2.19 -1.71 -0.04
C THR A 143 2.40 -1.81 -1.55
N GLY A 144 2.95 -2.92 -2.07
CA GLY A 144 3.37 -3.02 -3.47
C GLY A 144 4.52 -2.07 -3.86
N SER A 145 5.24 -1.52 -2.87
CA SER A 145 6.31 -0.54 -3.10
C SER A 145 7.44 -1.11 -3.94
N GLU A 146 7.65 -2.42 -3.93
CA GLU A 146 8.65 -3.14 -4.73
C GLU A 146 8.43 -3.02 -6.25
N MET A 147 7.23 -2.63 -6.69
CA MET A 147 6.91 -2.42 -8.11
C MET A 147 6.28 -1.05 -8.40
N SER A 148 6.08 -0.20 -7.39
CA SER A 148 5.42 1.10 -7.54
C SER A 148 6.41 2.26 -7.73
N ASP A 149 5.90 3.37 -8.24
CA ASP A 149 6.57 4.67 -8.31
C ASP A 149 6.43 5.50 -7.02
N SER A 150 5.67 5.01 -6.05
CA SER A 150 5.35 5.72 -4.81
C SER A 150 6.40 5.49 -3.73
N SER A 151 6.64 6.53 -2.93
CA SER A 151 7.38 6.50 -1.68
C SER A 151 6.67 7.42 -0.69
N VAL A 152 6.42 6.96 0.53
CA VAL A 152 5.73 7.72 1.58
C VAL A 152 6.66 7.86 2.77
N ILE A 153 6.90 9.10 3.21
CA ILE A 153 7.78 9.43 4.34
C ILE A 153 7.02 10.28 5.35
N THR A 154 7.37 10.11 6.62
CA THR A 154 6.83 10.90 7.73
C THR A 154 7.89 11.87 8.23
N LYS A 155 7.61 13.16 8.15
CA LYS A 155 8.39 14.20 8.80
C LYS A 155 7.97 14.29 10.27
N GLU A 156 8.92 14.06 11.18
CA GLU A 156 8.66 14.04 12.63
C GLU A 156 8.22 15.41 13.14
N GLU A 157 8.76 16.48 12.57
CA GLU A 157 8.29 17.84 12.87
C GLU A 157 6.86 18.02 12.35
N GLY A 158 5.91 18.08 13.24
CA GLY A 158 4.48 18.19 12.94
C GLY A 158 3.80 16.89 12.54
N TRP A 159 4.52 15.76 12.57
CA TRP A 159 3.97 14.43 12.23
C TRP A 159 3.24 14.41 10.88
N ILE A 160 3.93 14.90 9.85
CA ILE A 160 3.38 15.06 8.50
C ILE A 160 3.78 13.87 7.64
N LYS A 161 2.80 13.04 7.24
CA LYS A 161 2.99 11.88 6.36
C LYS A 161 2.62 12.25 4.92
N ARG A 162 3.57 12.20 3.99
CA ARG A 162 3.38 12.62 2.58
C ARG A 162 4.01 11.63 1.62
N GLY A 163 3.41 11.52 0.44
CA GLY A 163 3.89 10.69 -0.66
C GLY A 163 4.55 11.50 -1.77
N CYS A 164 5.55 10.90 -2.39
CA CYS A 164 6.19 11.37 -3.62
C CYS A 164 6.13 10.24 -4.66
N ASN A 165 5.64 10.54 -5.86
CA ASN A 165 5.56 9.58 -6.96
C ASN A 165 6.55 9.96 -8.06
N SER A 166 7.39 9.00 -8.46
CA SER A 166 8.35 9.18 -9.54
C SER A 166 8.75 7.85 -10.16
N ASP A 167 8.70 7.74 -11.49
CA ASP A 167 9.17 6.56 -12.21
C ASP A 167 10.65 6.26 -11.95
N PHE A 168 11.47 7.26 -11.55
CA PHE A 168 12.85 7.06 -11.14
C PHE A 168 13.00 6.20 -9.88
N GLY A 169 11.98 6.19 -9.00
CA GLY A 169 11.97 5.40 -7.77
C GLY A 169 11.51 3.96 -7.94
N ARG A 170 11.06 3.55 -9.12
CA ARG A 170 10.68 2.15 -9.34
C ARG A 170 11.88 1.24 -9.17
N PRO A 171 11.84 0.25 -8.26
CA PRO A 171 12.95 -0.68 -8.08
C PRO A 171 13.31 -1.38 -9.39
N VAL A 172 14.60 -1.57 -9.62
CA VAL A 172 15.09 -2.23 -10.84
C VAL A 172 14.87 -3.74 -10.81
N PHE A 173 14.84 -4.34 -9.60
CA PHE A 173 14.38 -5.69 -9.38
C PHE A 173 13.66 -5.84 -8.04
N ALA A 174 12.81 -6.87 -7.96
CA ALA A 174 12.14 -7.31 -6.74
C ALA A 174 12.28 -8.83 -6.61
N ILE A 175 12.88 -9.27 -5.52
CA ILE A 175 12.99 -10.66 -5.11
C ILE A 175 11.81 -10.96 -4.19
N LEU A 176 10.96 -11.90 -4.60
CA LEU A 176 9.71 -12.27 -3.96
C LEU A 176 9.76 -13.76 -3.55
N ASN A 177 10.28 -14.05 -2.36
CA ASN A 177 10.21 -15.39 -1.77
C ASN A 177 9.10 -15.42 -0.71
N PRO A 178 7.97 -16.12 -0.97
CA PRO A 178 6.86 -16.21 0.00
C PRO A 178 7.26 -16.77 1.36
N GLU A 179 8.30 -17.62 1.44
CA GLU A 179 8.78 -18.18 2.70
C GLU A 179 9.28 -17.10 3.66
N LEU A 180 9.79 -15.96 3.15
CA LEU A 180 10.26 -14.85 3.98
C LEU A 180 9.12 -14.14 4.73
N THR A 181 7.86 -14.38 4.35
CA THR A 181 6.68 -13.80 5.00
C THR A 181 6.06 -14.73 6.07
N MET A 182 6.50 -16.00 6.17
CA MET A 182 5.91 -16.98 7.08
C MET A 182 6.12 -16.66 8.56
N THR A 183 7.12 -15.84 8.88
CA THR A 183 7.40 -15.42 10.26
C THR A 183 6.66 -14.16 10.70
N LEU A 184 5.82 -13.58 9.82
CA LEU A 184 5.03 -12.40 10.14
C LEU A 184 3.96 -12.73 11.18
N PRO A 185 3.75 -11.87 12.19
CA PRO A 185 2.57 -11.93 13.04
C PRO A 185 1.28 -11.83 12.20
N ASP A 186 0.23 -12.53 12.66
CA ASP A 186 -1.07 -12.55 11.97
C ASP A 186 -1.63 -11.14 11.74
N TYR A 187 -1.50 -10.27 12.73
CA TYR A 187 -1.91 -8.86 12.62
C TYR A 187 -1.23 -8.15 11.45
N GLN A 188 0.07 -8.35 11.24
CA GLN A 188 0.78 -7.72 10.11
C GLN A 188 0.38 -8.33 8.77
N THR A 189 0.09 -9.62 8.74
CA THR A 189 -0.46 -10.30 7.55
C THR A 189 -1.83 -9.72 7.19
N SER A 190 -2.71 -9.55 8.17
CA SER A 190 -4.03 -8.95 7.99
C SER A 190 -3.96 -7.49 7.53
N CYS A 191 -3.07 -6.69 8.15
CA CYS A 191 -2.79 -5.32 7.70
C CYS A 191 -2.34 -5.30 6.23
N GLY A 192 -1.45 -6.23 5.85
CA GLY A 192 -0.96 -6.35 4.47
C GLY A 192 -2.08 -6.70 3.48
N CYS A 193 -2.90 -7.71 3.78
CA CYS A 193 -4.05 -8.08 2.95
C CYS A 193 -5.03 -6.91 2.78
N THR A 194 -5.29 -6.17 3.87
CA THR A 194 -6.14 -4.98 3.83
C THR A 194 -5.56 -3.90 2.91
N ASP A 195 -4.28 -3.60 3.03
CA ASP A 195 -3.60 -2.57 2.22
C ASP A 195 -3.62 -2.94 0.72
N ILE A 196 -3.38 -4.21 0.38
CA ILE A 196 -3.49 -4.73 -0.99
C ILE A 196 -4.91 -4.52 -1.55
N MET A 197 -5.94 -4.83 -0.76
CA MET A 197 -7.33 -4.59 -1.16
C MET A 197 -7.58 -3.10 -1.34
N MET A 198 -7.13 -2.26 -0.42
CA MET A 198 -7.34 -0.82 -0.47
C MET A 198 -6.69 -0.19 -1.69
N HIS A 199 -5.46 -0.53 -2.04
CA HIS A 199 -4.82 -0.07 -3.27
C HIS A 199 -5.62 -0.40 -4.53
N THR A 200 -6.23 -1.57 -4.56
CA THR A 200 -7.09 -1.99 -5.67
C THR A 200 -8.42 -1.24 -5.66
N MET A 201 -9.06 -1.12 -4.50
CA MET A 201 -10.34 -0.42 -4.34
C MET A 201 -10.24 1.08 -4.62
N GLU A 202 -9.14 1.75 -4.27
CA GLU A 202 -8.89 3.15 -4.62
C GLU A 202 -8.89 3.39 -6.13
N ARG A 203 -8.46 2.42 -6.91
CA ARG A 203 -8.48 2.49 -8.39
C ARG A 203 -9.79 2.02 -8.99
N TYR A 204 -10.56 1.25 -8.24
CA TYR A 204 -11.83 0.67 -8.67
C TYR A 204 -13.00 1.64 -8.50
N PHE A 205 -13.11 2.34 -7.37
CA PHE A 205 -14.22 3.25 -7.08
C PHE A 205 -14.04 4.61 -7.76
N VAL A 206 -14.17 4.64 -9.08
CA VAL A 206 -14.02 5.83 -9.91
C VAL A 206 -15.26 6.06 -10.75
N GLN A 207 -15.64 7.31 -10.98
CA GLN A 207 -16.74 7.65 -11.87
C GLN A 207 -16.35 7.51 -13.34
N GLY A 208 -17.27 7.02 -14.13
CA GLY A 208 -17.28 7.07 -15.59
C GLY A 208 -16.49 6.00 -16.32
N GLY A 209 -16.95 5.68 -17.51
CA GLY A 209 -16.28 4.84 -18.51
C GLY A 209 -16.32 3.32 -18.25
N SER A 210 -16.38 2.54 -19.34
CA SER A 210 -16.18 1.09 -19.27
C SER A 210 -14.69 0.77 -19.19
N MET A 211 -14.32 -0.11 -18.28
CA MET A 211 -12.95 -0.60 -18.05
C MET A 211 -12.96 -2.12 -17.84
N GLU A 212 -13.75 -2.83 -18.64
CA GLU A 212 -14.09 -4.23 -18.41
C GLU A 212 -12.89 -5.11 -18.06
N ILE A 213 -11.82 -5.09 -18.85
CA ILE A 213 -10.61 -5.90 -18.58
C ILE A 213 -9.89 -5.45 -17.29
N THR A 214 -9.83 -4.17 -17.01
CA THR A 214 -9.22 -3.64 -15.79
C THR A 214 -10.06 -4.00 -14.57
N ASP A 215 -11.38 -3.94 -14.70
CA ASP A 215 -12.31 -4.33 -13.65
C ASP A 215 -12.21 -5.85 -13.34
N GLU A 216 -12.17 -6.71 -14.35
CA GLU A 216 -12.01 -8.17 -14.16
C GLU A 216 -10.69 -8.51 -13.46
N ILE A 217 -9.60 -7.82 -13.80
CA ILE A 217 -8.30 -7.98 -13.12
C ILE A 217 -8.41 -7.53 -11.65
N ALA A 218 -9.00 -6.37 -11.38
CA ALA A 218 -9.16 -5.83 -10.04
C ALA A 218 -10.08 -6.71 -9.18
N GLU A 219 -11.22 -7.13 -9.71
CA GLU A 219 -12.19 -8.00 -9.05
C GLU A 219 -11.60 -9.39 -8.76
N GLY A 220 -10.86 -9.95 -9.72
CA GLY A 220 -10.14 -11.22 -9.57
C GLY A 220 -9.08 -11.13 -8.47
N LEU A 221 -8.30 -10.03 -8.43
CA LEU A 221 -7.32 -9.78 -7.39
C LEU A 221 -7.97 -9.68 -6.01
N LEU A 222 -9.05 -8.90 -5.88
CA LEU A 222 -9.78 -8.75 -4.62
C LEU A 222 -10.32 -10.10 -4.11
N ARG A 223 -10.98 -10.89 -4.97
CA ARG A 223 -11.48 -12.22 -4.60
C ARG A 223 -10.36 -13.16 -4.16
N THR A 224 -9.19 -13.09 -4.81
CA THR A 224 -8.02 -13.90 -4.47
C THR A 224 -7.46 -13.51 -3.12
N VAL A 225 -7.29 -12.22 -2.82
CA VAL A 225 -6.81 -11.74 -1.52
C VAL A 225 -7.77 -12.12 -0.40
N ILE A 226 -9.07 -11.92 -0.58
CA ILE A 226 -10.10 -12.29 0.41
C ILE A 226 -10.01 -13.78 0.76
N ARG A 227 -9.92 -14.66 -0.25
CA ARG A 227 -9.82 -16.11 -0.04
C ARG A 227 -8.55 -16.50 0.68
N ASN A 228 -7.41 -15.98 0.25
CA ASN A 228 -6.11 -16.36 0.81
C ASN A 228 -5.86 -15.72 2.18
N ALA A 229 -6.37 -14.53 2.47
CA ALA A 229 -6.35 -13.95 3.81
C ALA A 229 -7.10 -14.84 4.83
N ARG A 230 -8.23 -15.44 4.45
CA ARG A 230 -8.94 -16.42 5.27
C ARG A 230 -8.11 -17.68 5.54
N ILE A 231 -7.45 -18.21 4.50
CA ILE A 231 -6.55 -19.36 4.66
C ILE A 231 -5.44 -19.02 5.65
N LEU A 232 -4.78 -17.86 5.49
CA LEU A 232 -3.69 -17.40 6.35
C LEU A 232 -4.14 -17.13 7.79
N GLY A 233 -5.40 -16.78 8.03
CA GLY A 233 -5.99 -16.64 9.36
C GLY A 233 -6.10 -17.97 10.11
N HIS A 234 -6.09 -19.11 9.43
CA HIS A 234 -6.13 -20.47 10.00
C HIS A 234 -4.80 -21.22 9.89
N ASP A 235 -4.04 -20.96 8.82
CA ASP A 235 -2.75 -21.58 8.53
C ASP A 235 -1.76 -20.52 8.02
N SER A 236 -1.10 -19.85 8.94
CA SER A 236 -0.14 -18.80 8.66
C SER A 236 1.11 -19.27 7.91
N GLN A 237 1.34 -20.59 7.84
CA GLN A 237 2.48 -21.22 7.16
C GLN A 237 2.12 -21.70 5.76
N ASN A 238 0.91 -21.50 5.29
CA ASN A 238 0.46 -21.94 3.97
C ASN A 238 1.21 -21.20 2.85
N TYR A 239 2.13 -21.91 2.20
CA TYR A 239 2.99 -21.33 1.16
C TYR A 239 2.18 -20.77 -0.01
N GLU A 240 1.19 -21.52 -0.51
CA GLU A 240 0.40 -21.11 -1.67
C GLU A 240 -0.38 -19.83 -1.37
N ALA A 241 -0.99 -19.73 -0.18
CA ALA A 241 -1.70 -18.52 0.22
C ALA A 241 -0.74 -17.32 0.38
N ARG A 242 0.47 -17.53 0.96
CA ARG A 242 1.52 -16.50 1.01
C ARG A 242 1.96 -16.05 -0.37
N ALA A 243 2.12 -17.00 -1.30
CA ALA A 243 2.51 -16.73 -2.68
C ALA A 243 1.47 -15.88 -3.41
N GLU A 244 0.19 -16.25 -3.31
CA GLU A 244 -0.91 -15.50 -3.92
C GLU A 244 -1.03 -14.08 -3.36
N VAL A 245 -0.96 -13.91 -2.02
CA VAL A 245 -0.99 -12.59 -1.39
C VAL A 245 0.21 -11.74 -1.77
N MET A 246 1.42 -12.33 -1.84
CA MET A 246 2.63 -11.62 -2.22
C MET A 246 2.54 -11.09 -3.65
N TRP A 247 2.12 -11.92 -4.59
CA TRP A 247 1.97 -11.48 -5.97
C TRP A 247 0.84 -10.48 -6.16
N ALA A 248 -0.31 -10.69 -5.50
CA ALA A 248 -1.41 -9.73 -5.48
C ALA A 248 -0.97 -8.35 -4.94
N GLY A 249 -0.11 -8.32 -3.93
CA GLY A 249 0.46 -7.08 -3.39
C GLY A 249 1.20 -6.27 -4.44
N SER A 250 2.10 -6.91 -5.17
CA SER A 250 2.84 -6.28 -6.27
C SER A 250 1.91 -5.75 -7.37
N LEU A 251 0.90 -6.53 -7.77
CA LEU A 251 -0.05 -6.16 -8.83
C LEU A 251 -1.02 -5.06 -8.39
N SER A 252 -1.37 -5.00 -7.11
CA SER A 252 -2.31 -4.00 -6.58
C SER A 252 -1.79 -2.56 -6.73
N HIS A 253 -0.45 -2.35 -6.72
CA HIS A 253 0.14 -1.01 -6.72
C HIS A 253 1.10 -0.72 -7.89
N ASN A 254 1.31 -1.65 -8.81
CA ASN A 254 2.17 -1.40 -9.99
C ASN A 254 1.48 -0.58 -11.11
N GLY A 255 0.22 -0.20 -10.90
CA GLY A 255 -0.58 0.57 -11.85
C GLY A 255 -1.56 -0.25 -12.69
N LEU A 256 -1.44 -1.61 -12.71
CA LEU A 256 -2.25 -2.48 -13.55
C LEU A 256 -3.76 -2.34 -13.27
N THR A 257 -4.16 -2.38 -12.01
CA THR A 257 -5.57 -2.27 -11.58
C THR A 257 -6.15 -0.86 -11.75
N GLY A 258 -5.37 0.09 -12.25
CA GLY A 258 -5.77 1.47 -12.51
C GLY A 258 -5.77 1.88 -13.97
N CYS A 259 -5.44 0.99 -14.91
CA CYS A 259 -5.42 1.30 -16.34
C CYS A 259 -6.80 1.76 -16.83
N GLY A 260 -6.87 2.99 -17.32
CA GLY A 260 -8.12 3.60 -17.81
C GLY A 260 -9.05 4.18 -16.73
N SER A 261 -8.67 4.11 -15.43
CA SER A 261 -9.46 4.67 -14.32
C SER A 261 -9.36 6.21 -14.20
N GLY A 262 -8.33 6.80 -14.76
CA GLY A 262 -8.05 8.24 -14.62
C GLY A 262 -7.32 8.59 -13.32
N GLY A 263 -6.63 7.64 -12.70
CA GLY A 263 -5.73 7.87 -11.55
C GLY A 263 -6.23 7.35 -10.20
N GLY A 264 -7.51 6.98 -10.08
CA GLY A 264 -8.08 6.47 -8.83
C GLY A 264 -8.72 7.54 -7.95
N ASP A 265 -9.24 7.12 -6.79
CA ASP A 265 -9.90 7.99 -5.79
C ASP A 265 -8.90 8.57 -4.78
N TRP A 266 -8.21 7.70 -4.06
CA TRP A 266 -7.17 7.99 -3.08
C TRP A 266 -7.60 8.72 -1.80
N ALA A 267 -8.89 8.99 -1.61
CA ALA A 267 -9.37 9.72 -0.45
C ALA A 267 -9.12 8.92 0.84
N CYS A 268 -9.41 7.63 0.85
CA CYS A 268 -9.19 6.77 2.01
C CYS A 268 -7.73 6.78 2.48
N HIS A 269 -6.77 6.62 1.56
CA HIS A 269 -5.35 6.68 1.87
C HIS A 269 -4.92 8.04 2.42
N LYS A 270 -5.47 9.15 1.89
CA LYS A 270 -5.12 10.48 2.38
C LYS A 270 -5.68 10.77 3.77
N LEU A 271 -6.89 10.28 4.05
CA LEU A 271 -7.45 10.31 5.39
C LEU A 271 -6.62 9.47 6.38
N GLU A 272 -6.21 8.27 5.97
CA GLU A 272 -5.35 7.42 6.81
C GLU A 272 -3.97 8.03 7.05
N HIS A 273 -3.38 8.75 6.09
CA HIS A 273 -2.09 9.40 6.29
C HIS A 273 -2.09 10.33 7.51
N GLU A 274 -3.19 11.02 7.77
CA GLU A 274 -3.29 11.89 8.94
C GLU A 274 -3.51 11.09 10.25
N ILE A 275 -4.28 9.98 10.18
CA ILE A 275 -4.44 9.05 11.31
C ILE A 275 -3.07 8.41 11.65
N GLY A 276 -2.39 7.86 10.65
CA GLY A 276 -1.06 7.25 10.82
C GLY A 276 0.01 8.25 11.24
N GLY A 277 -0.07 9.50 10.77
CA GLY A 277 0.83 10.58 11.17
C GLY A 277 0.62 10.97 12.64
N MET A 278 -0.61 11.17 13.08
CA MET A 278 -0.94 11.65 14.42
C MET A 278 -0.84 10.57 15.50
N PHE A 279 -1.24 9.33 15.20
CA PHE A 279 -1.38 8.26 16.19
C PHE A 279 -0.39 7.10 16.01
N ASP A 280 0.45 7.15 14.97
CA ASP A 280 1.46 6.13 14.64
C ASP A 280 0.91 4.70 14.55
N VAL A 281 -0.31 4.54 14.05
CA VAL A 281 -0.97 3.24 13.89
C VAL A 281 -0.46 2.48 12.64
N ALA A 282 -0.69 1.18 12.62
CA ALA A 282 -0.39 0.37 11.44
C ALA A 282 -1.27 0.78 10.25
N HIS A 283 -0.66 1.05 9.10
CA HIS A 283 -1.32 1.62 7.91
C HIS A 283 -2.55 0.84 7.46
N GLY A 284 -2.44 -0.49 7.28
CA GLY A 284 -3.57 -1.31 6.86
C GLY A 284 -4.73 -1.31 7.87
N ALA A 285 -4.43 -1.23 9.17
CA ALA A 285 -5.46 -1.14 10.20
C ALA A 285 -6.14 0.24 10.19
N GLY A 286 -5.38 1.32 10.00
CA GLY A 286 -5.93 2.68 9.83
C GLY A 286 -6.85 2.77 8.60
N LEU A 287 -6.45 2.15 7.48
CA LEU A 287 -7.28 2.06 6.27
C LEU A 287 -8.59 1.31 6.52
N ALA A 288 -8.54 0.15 7.19
CA ALA A 288 -9.74 -0.63 7.51
C ALA A 288 -10.70 0.17 8.39
N ALA A 289 -10.17 0.91 9.38
CA ALA A 289 -10.95 1.69 10.33
C ALA A 289 -11.73 2.85 9.67
N ILE A 290 -11.20 3.45 8.60
CA ILE A 290 -11.83 4.61 7.95
C ILE A 290 -12.69 4.22 6.74
N TRP A 291 -12.39 3.08 6.08
CA TRP A 291 -12.99 2.73 4.80
C TRP A 291 -14.52 2.65 4.82
N GLY A 292 -15.11 2.03 5.85
CA GLY A 292 -16.56 1.86 5.93
C GLY A 292 -17.32 3.19 6.00
N SER A 293 -16.78 4.16 6.74
CA SER A 293 -17.33 5.50 6.86
C SER A 293 -17.20 6.29 5.55
N TRP A 294 -16.02 6.22 4.91
CA TRP A 294 -15.81 6.79 3.58
C TRP A 294 -16.78 6.18 2.55
N ALA A 295 -16.88 4.86 2.51
CA ALA A 295 -17.73 4.15 1.54
C ALA A 295 -19.20 4.57 1.67
N ARG A 296 -19.73 4.64 2.91
CA ARG A 296 -21.11 5.12 3.17
C ARG A 296 -21.29 6.59 2.82
N TYR A 297 -20.26 7.39 2.91
CA TYR A 297 -20.32 8.80 2.57
C TYR A 297 -20.43 9.05 1.06
N VAL A 298 -19.77 8.20 0.24
CA VAL A 298 -19.62 8.44 -1.20
C VAL A 298 -20.41 7.49 -2.11
N TYR A 299 -20.96 6.38 -1.60
CA TYR A 299 -21.51 5.33 -2.46
C TYR A 299 -22.64 5.80 -3.38
N ARG A 300 -23.48 6.76 -2.96
CA ARG A 300 -24.56 7.30 -3.79
C ARG A 300 -24.04 8.08 -4.99
N ASP A 301 -22.92 8.76 -4.84
CA ASP A 301 -22.28 9.53 -5.90
C ASP A 301 -21.60 8.61 -6.95
N CYS A 302 -21.33 7.35 -6.58
CA CYS A 302 -20.69 6.34 -7.43
C CYS A 302 -21.43 4.98 -7.40
N LEU A 303 -22.75 5.02 -7.28
CA LEU A 303 -23.61 3.86 -7.00
C LEU A 303 -23.39 2.66 -7.93
N PRO A 304 -23.28 2.80 -9.27
CA PRO A 304 -23.05 1.66 -10.15
C PRO A 304 -21.74 0.90 -9.84
N ARG A 305 -20.70 1.60 -9.38
CA ARG A 305 -19.43 0.96 -9.04
C ARG A 305 -19.52 0.17 -7.73
N PHE A 306 -20.22 0.72 -6.72
CA PHE A 306 -20.47 0.00 -5.47
C PHE A 306 -21.39 -1.21 -5.66
N SER A 307 -22.40 -1.10 -6.53
CA SER A 307 -23.25 -2.21 -6.92
C SER A 307 -22.46 -3.30 -7.67
N GLN A 308 -21.66 -2.92 -8.66
CA GLN A 308 -20.79 -3.86 -9.39
C GLN A 308 -19.82 -4.58 -8.44
N PHE A 309 -19.16 -3.86 -7.54
CA PHE A 309 -18.29 -4.43 -6.52
C PHE A 309 -19.00 -5.48 -5.65
N ALA A 310 -20.20 -5.14 -5.17
CA ALA A 310 -20.99 -6.05 -4.37
C ALA A 310 -21.35 -7.35 -5.13
N LEU A 311 -21.75 -7.22 -6.38
CA LEU A 311 -22.12 -8.36 -7.24
C LEU A 311 -20.89 -9.20 -7.61
N ARG A 312 -19.80 -8.57 -8.06
CA ARG A 312 -18.66 -9.25 -8.69
C ARG A 312 -17.61 -9.74 -7.67
N VAL A 313 -17.38 -8.99 -6.60
CA VAL A 313 -16.40 -9.35 -5.57
C VAL A 313 -17.04 -10.18 -4.46
N TRP A 314 -18.22 -9.77 -3.99
CA TRP A 314 -18.87 -10.39 -2.86
C TRP A 314 -19.98 -11.38 -3.20
N ASN A 315 -20.29 -11.58 -4.50
CA ASN A 315 -21.39 -12.44 -4.95
C ASN A 315 -22.70 -12.12 -4.22
N VAL A 316 -22.99 -10.82 -4.01
CA VAL A 316 -24.31 -10.38 -3.54
C VAL A 316 -25.28 -10.78 -4.62
N ALA A 317 -26.04 -11.84 -4.39
CA ALA A 317 -26.98 -12.32 -5.38
C ALA A 317 -28.00 -11.22 -5.65
N ASP A 318 -28.25 -10.94 -6.92
CA ASP A 318 -29.48 -10.28 -7.37
C ASP A 318 -30.60 -11.29 -7.14
N VAL A 319 -30.92 -11.51 -5.85
CA VAL A 319 -31.91 -12.51 -5.45
C VAL A 319 -33.28 -11.90 -5.72
N ASN A 320 -33.77 -12.13 -6.92
CA ASN A 320 -35.17 -12.03 -7.20
C ASN A 320 -35.92 -13.06 -6.31
N VAL A 321 -36.11 -12.73 -5.03
CA VAL A 321 -36.88 -13.57 -4.12
C VAL A 321 -38.35 -13.43 -4.52
N TYR A 322 -38.89 -14.50 -5.09
CA TYR A 322 -40.32 -14.58 -5.34
C TYR A 322 -41.04 -14.73 -4.00
N SER A 323 -41.65 -13.67 -3.52
CA SER A 323 -42.58 -13.72 -2.36
C SER A 323 -43.89 -14.35 -2.82
N ARG A 324 -44.16 -15.60 -2.42
CA ARG A 324 -45.45 -16.29 -2.66
C ARG A 324 -46.64 -15.54 -1.99
N ALA A 325 -46.38 -14.77 -0.94
CA ALA A 325 -47.43 -14.04 -0.20
C ALA A 325 -47.89 -12.77 -0.92
N GLU A 326 -47.03 -12.14 -1.74
CA GLU A 326 -47.36 -10.86 -2.40
C GLU A 326 -47.46 -10.97 -3.93
N GLY A 327 -47.22 -12.14 -4.52
CA GLY A 327 -47.28 -12.34 -5.96
C GLY A 327 -46.25 -11.50 -6.78
N LYS A 328 -45.28 -10.89 -6.12
CA LYS A 328 -44.26 -10.01 -6.73
C LYS A 328 -42.84 -10.55 -6.53
N ARG A 329 -42.03 -10.40 -7.54
CA ARG A 329 -40.56 -10.55 -7.42
C ARG A 329 -40.04 -9.28 -6.76
N LYS A 330 -39.47 -9.38 -5.55
CA LYS A 330 -38.77 -8.30 -4.88
C LYS A 330 -37.28 -8.62 -4.95
N GLY A 331 -36.59 -8.06 -5.94
CA GLY A 331 -35.14 -8.00 -5.97
C GLY A 331 -34.63 -6.90 -5.04
N LEU A 332 -33.35 -6.96 -4.66
CA LEU A 332 -32.70 -5.84 -3.98
C LEU A 332 -32.59 -4.66 -4.95
N THR A 333 -32.78 -3.47 -4.46
CA THR A 333 -32.45 -2.24 -5.19
C THR A 333 -30.94 -2.12 -5.37
N GLU A 334 -30.48 -1.36 -6.35
CA GLU A 334 -29.06 -1.09 -6.55
C GLU A 334 -28.38 -0.52 -5.31
N GLU A 335 -29.09 0.33 -4.55
CA GLU A 335 -28.65 0.89 -3.28
C GLU A 335 -28.49 -0.19 -2.18
N GLU A 336 -29.44 -1.09 -2.06
CA GLU A 336 -29.37 -2.22 -1.12
C GLU A 336 -28.23 -3.16 -1.46
N ILE A 337 -27.98 -3.43 -2.76
CA ILE A 337 -26.83 -4.22 -3.23
C ILE A 337 -25.52 -3.56 -2.84
N ALA A 338 -25.37 -2.27 -3.11
CA ALA A 338 -24.18 -1.50 -2.77
C ALA A 338 -23.90 -1.51 -1.25
N LEU A 339 -24.91 -1.26 -0.44
CA LEU A 339 -24.80 -1.29 1.03
C LEU A 339 -24.45 -2.67 1.57
N GLU A 340 -24.99 -3.74 0.99
CA GLU A 340 -24.62 -5.11 1.35
C GLU A 340 -23.14 -5.41 0.99
N GLY A 341 -22.63 -4.91 -0.12
CA GLY A 341 -21.20 -5.00 -0.47
C GLY A 341 -20.31 -4.30 0.57
N ILE A 342 -20.70 -3.11 1.03
CA ILE A 342 -19.99 -2.39 2.09
C ILE A 342 -20.01 -3.21 3.38
N ARG A 343 -21.18 -3.70 3.79
CA ARG A 343 -21.34 -4.52 5.00
C ARG A 343 -20.48 -5.79 4.97
N ARG A 344 -20.41 -6.48 3.82
CA ARG A 344 -19.57 -7.69 3.66
C ARG A 344 -18.09 -7.38 3.74
N THR A 345 -17.67 -6.24 3.24
CA THR A 345 -16.26 -5.80 3.34
C THR A 345 -15.88 -5.53 4.80
N GLU A 346 -16.71 -4.83 5.56
CA GLU A 346 -16.46 -4.61 7.00
C GLU A 346 -16.51 -5.91 7.80
N ALA A 347 -17.45 -6.81 7.46
CA ALA A 347 -17.52 -8.13 8.09
C ALA A 347 -16.23 -8.93 7.84
N PHE A 348 -15.68 -8.86 6.62
CA PHE A 348 -14.40 -9.47 6.27
C PHE A 348 -13.23 -8.83 7.04
N PHE A 349 -13.18 -7.51 7.17
CA PHE A 349 -12.14 -6.86 7.97
C PHE A 349 -12.18 -7.35 9.41
N ARG A 350 -13.35 -7.47 10.04
CA ARG A 350 -13.48 -8.05 11.38
C ARG A 350 -13.07 -9.53 11.42
N GLU A 351 -13.42 -10.31 10.39
CA GLU A 351 -13.03 -11.73 10.26
C GLU A 351 -11.50 -11.92 10.32
N ILE A 352 -10.74 -11.00 9.71
CA ILE A 352 -9.28 -11.01 9.76
C ILE A 352 -8.70 -10.14 10.89
N ASN A 353 -9.48 -9.84 11.92
CA ASN A 353 -9.10 -9.05 13.09
C ASN A 353 -8.65 -7.61 12.77
N MET A 354 -9.20 -6.99 11.73
CA MET A 354 -8.97 -5.59 11.43
C MET A 354 -10.10 -4.71 11.97
N PRO A 355 -9.77 -3.52 12.51
CA PRO A 355 -10.76 -2.58 13.04
C PRO A 355 -11.60 -1.99 11.90
N THR A 356 -12.86 -1.63 12.19
CA THR A 356 -13.77 -0.98 11.23
C THR A 356 -14.21 0.41 11.66
N ASN A 357 -13.64 0.92 12.74
CA ASN A 357 -13.78 2.30 13.23
C ASN A 357 -12.57 2.68 14.09
N LEU A 358 -12.44 3.95 14.44
CA LEU A 358 -11.29 4.47 15.19
C LEU A 358 -11.21 3.91 16.63
N ARG A 359 -12.35 3.61 17.26
CA ARG A 359 -12.37 3.01 18.62
C ARG A 359 -11.86 1.57 18.60
N GLU A 360 -12.28 0.77 17.61
CA GLU A 360 -11.73 -0.59 17.40
C GLU A 360 -10.23 -0.55 17.07
N LEU A 361 -9.75 0.52 16.40
CA LEU A 361 -8.32 0.76 16.16
C LEU A 361 -7.56 1.11 17.45
N GLY A 362 -8.26 1.42 18.54
CA GLY A 362 -7.68 1.75 19.83
C GLY A 362 -7.31 3.23 20.00
N ILE A 363 -7.86 4.11 19.17
CA ILE A 363 -7.64 5.56 19.29
C ILE A 363 -8.96 6.30 19.58
N HIS A 364 -8.86 7.40 20.32
CA HIS A 364 -9.99 8.19 20.75
C HIS A 364 -9.71 9.69 20.48
N PRO A 365 -9.71 10.12 19.19
CA PRO A 365 -9.42 11.50 18.85
C PRO A 365 -10.40 12.48 19.49
N THR A 366 -9.89 13.64 19.95
CA THR A 366 -10.76 14.76 20.35
C THR A 366 -11.29 15.47 19.10
N GLU A 367 -12.31 16.32 19.26
CA GLU A 367 -12.88 17.10 18.15
C GLU A 367 -11.82 18.02 17.51
N GLU A 368 -10.91 18.57 18.33
CA GLU A 368 -9.79 19.38 17.83
C GLU A 368 -8.84 18.55 16.97
N GLN A 369 -8.54 17.30 17.37
CA GLN A 369 -7.68 16.38 16.60
C GLN A 369 -8.37 15.96 15.29
N LEU A 370 -9.69 15.69 15.29
CA LEU A 370 -10.43 15.40 14.06
C LEU A 370 -10.38 16.58 13.09
N THR A 371 -10.55 17.80 13.60
CA THR A 371 -10.47 19.05 12.83
C THR A 371 -9.05 19.26 12.28
N GLU A 372 -8.03 19.04 13.11
CA GLU A 372 -6.61 19.13 12.68
C GLU A 372 -6.29 18.13 11.56
N MET A 373 -6.73 16.87 11.69
CA MET A 373 -6.54 15.85 10.64
C MET A 373 -7.23 16.26 9.33
N ALA A 374 -8.50 16.74 9.39
CA ALA A 374 -9.21 17.19 8.22
C ALA A 374 -8.52 18.36 7.51
N HIS A 375 -8.05 19.32 8.28
CA HIS A 375 -7.30 20.48 7.78
C HIS A 375 -5.95 20.09 7.15
N LYS A 376 -5.16 19.24 7.81
CA LYS A 376 -3.88 18.74 7.29
C LYS A 376 -4.09 17.92 6.01
N CYS A 377 -5.15 17.09 5.96
CA CYS A 377 -5.53 16.33 4.76
C CYS A 377 -5.83 17.29 3.60
N ALA A 378 -6.66 18.32 3.82
CA ALA A 378 -7.01 19.30 2.78
C ALA A 378 -5.76 20.02 2.24
N ILE A 379 -4.85 20.47 3.10
CA ILE A 379 -3.56 21.06 2.67
C ILE A 379 -2.77 20.04 1.86
N GLY A 380 -2.64 18.80 2.35
CA GLY A 380 -1.83 17.75 1.73
C GLY A 380 -2.32 17.35 0.33
N VAL A 381 -3.60 17.49 0.04
CA VAL A 381 -4.18 17.16 -1.28
C VAL A 381 -4.38 18.39 -2.20
N GLY A 382 -4.12 19.60 -1.68
CA GLY A 382 -4.32 20.84 -2.45
C GLY A 382 -5.77 21.26 -2.52
N GLY A 383 -6.53 21.07 -1.43
CA GLY A 383 -7.92 21.49 -1.24
C GLY A 383 -8.95 20.38 -1.37
N CYS A 384 -8.88 19.53 -2.40
CA CYS A 384 -9.84 18.44 -2.58
C CYS A 384 -9.24 17.22 -3.28
N ILE A 385 -9.84 16.04 -3.00
CA ILE A 385 -9.47 14.76 -3.63
C ILE A 385 -10.73 13.90 -3.83
N GLY A 386 -10.59 12.81 -4.54
CA GLY A 386 -11.64 11.81 -4.76
C GLY A 386 -12.14 11.77 -6.19
N SER A 387 -12.44 10.57 -6.66
CA SER A 387 -13.04 10.28 -7.96
C SER A 387 -14.47 9.76 -7.84
N ALA A 388 -14.76 8.99 -6.79
CA ALA A 388 -16.13 8.58 -6.46
C ALA A 388 -16.99 9.80 -6.13
N LYS A 389 -16.43 10.71 -5.34
CA LYS A 389 -16.97 12.03 -5.00
C LYS A 389 -15.81 12.98 -4.76
N LYS A 390 -15.90 14.24 -5.19
CA LYS A 390 -14.94 15.27 -4.79
C LYS A 390 -15.17 15.65 -3.34
N LEU A 391 -14.15 15.42 -2.51
CA LEU A 391 -14.18 15.64 -1.06
C LEU A 391 -13.23 16.77 -0.68
N GLY A 392 -13.71 17.70 0.15
CA GLY A 392 -12.94 18.78 0.75
C GLY A 392 -12.85 18.63 2.27
N GLU A 393 -12.34 19.67 2.96
CA GLU A 393 -12.08 19.68 4.40
C GLU A 393 -13.31 19.32 5.23
N GLU A 394 -14.50 19.87 4.90
CA GLU A 394 -15.76 19.58 5.62
C GLU A 394 -16.18 18.12 5.45
N ASP A 395 -16.00 17.55 4.24
CA ASP A 395 -16.29 16.13 3.98
C ASP A 395 -15.31 15.22 4.76
N PHE A 396 -14.02 15.56 4.82
CA PHE A 396 -13.04 14.82 5.60
C PHE A 396 -13.41 14.78 7.08
N LEU A 397 -13.79 15.92 7.66
CA LEU A 397 -14.23 16.02 9.04
C LEU A 397 -15.49 15.18 9.28
N ALA A 398 -16.45 15.21 8.35
CA ALA A 398 -17.66 14.41 8.44
C ALA A 398 -17.36 12.90 8.42
N ILE A 399 -16.42 12.46 7.56
CA ILE A 399 -16.00 11.05 7.47
C ILE A 399 -15.28 10.62 8.76
N TYR A 400 -14.36 11.45 9.31
CA TYR A 400 -13.69 11.15 10.58
C TYR A 400 -14.68 11.03 11.73
N ARG A 401 -15.66 11.96 11.86
CA ARG A 401 -16.72 11.87 12.88
C ARG A 401 -17.56 10.61 12.74
N ALA A 402 -17.88 10.21 11.51
CA ALA A 402 -18.63 8.98 11.24
C ALA A 402 -17.86 7.70 11.55
N SER A 403 -16.51 7.77 11.65
CA SER A 403 -15.63 6.65 11.97
C SER A 403 -15.37 6.48 13.48
N MET A 404 -15.94 7.33 14.32
CA MET A 404 -15.86 7.25 15.80
C MET A 404 -16.78 6.13 16.33
#